data_ce32ee79d66e84f0ed6e71fba18b1a7a
#
_entry.id   ce32ee79d66e84f0ed6e71fba18b1a7a
#
_cell.length_a   1.000
_cell.length_b   1.000
_cell.length_c   1.000
_cell.angle_alpha   90.00
_cell.angle_beta   90.00
_cell.angle_gamma   90.00
#
_symmetry.space_group_name_H-M   'P 1'
#
loop_
_entity.id
_entity.type
_entity.pdbx_description
1 polymer ?
#
loop_
_entity_poly.entity_id
_entity_poly.type
_entity_poly.pdbx_seq_one_letter_code
_entity_poly.pdbx_strand_id
1 'polypeptide(L)'
;MSTRMAAEVAEQPAAVRRTLAALTPLRPALRELAAGRKHVLFTARGSSDNAAIYGRYLLETHAGVSGGLLSPSVATHYRSRLDLSDALVVSVSQSGATEEIAATQAWARECGAATVAVTNVDGSRLAEEADLALVTQAGPELAVPATKTYLTQLVAMAVLGTALAPVPEALDVDLARVPDEVERLVAGHPSVTAAVAALRDATYAVVSSRGLMMGTALETALKLEETCLRPVRGYSYADLRHGPISVVTSGMAAVLVAAPDGPLVEPLVELAGDLAARGATVVGIGGDPRFAAACELHVPGPDLPESLAPLGAIVPAQLIVEALARALELDPDRPRGLAKVTTTDPS
;
A
#
# COMPACT_ATOMS: atom_id res chain seq x y z
N MET A 1 15.18 -23.14 5.56
CA MET A 1 14.39 -23.17 4.30
C MET A 1 13.87 -21.76 4.07
N SER A 2 13.77 -21.30 2.84
CA SER A 2 13.13 -20.03 2.52
C SER A 2 11.63 -20.13 2.81
N THR A 3 11.03 -19.09 3.41
CA THR A 3 9.58 -19.00 3.63
C THR A 3 8.87 -18.73 2.31
N ARG A 4 7.56 -18.99 2.23
CA ARG A 4 6.76 -18.62 1.06
C ARG A 4 6.72 -17.10 0.90
N MET A 5 6.55 -16.38 2.00
CA MET A 5 6.59 -14.92 2.00
C MET A 5 7.86 -14.38 1.37
N ALA A 6 9.05 -14.91 1.74
CA ALA A 6 10.31 -14.51 1.14
C ALA A 6 10.38 -14.85 -0.36
N ALA A 7 9.89 -16.02 -0.77
CA ALA A 7 9.83 -16.41 -2.17
C ALA A 7 8.89 -15.47 -2.97
N GLU A 8 7.73 -15.11 -2.43
CA GLU A 8 6.76 -14.21 -3.05
C GLU A 8 7.26 -12.77 -3.12
N VAL A 9 8.06 -12.32 -2.13
CA VAL A 9 8.79 -11.04 -2.22
C VAL A 9 9.80 -11.09 -3.37
N ALA A 10 10.54 -12.18 -3.54
CA ALA A 10 11.51 -12.33 -4.64
C ALA A 10 10.84 -12.40 -6.03
N GLU A 11 9.57 -12.78 -6.13
CA GLU A 11 8.80 -12.78 -7.38
C GLU A 11 8.31 -11.39 -7.82
N GLN A 12 8.40 -10.38 -6.98
CA GLN A 12 7.82 -9.04 -7.22
C GLN A 12 8.30 -8.38 -8.53
N PRO A 13 9.59 -8.41 -8.92
CA PRO A 13 10.03 -7.79 -10.17
C PRO A 13 9.30 -8.37 -11.38
N ALA A 14 9.17 -9.69 -11.44
CA ALA A 14 8.46 -10.38 -12.53
C ALA A 14 6.94 -10.10 -12.49
N ALA A 15 6.35 -10.03 -11.28
CA ALA A 15 4.94 -9.70 -11.10
C ALA A 15 4.65 -8.27 -11.59
N VAL A 16 5.49 -7.30 -11.27
CA VAL A 16 5.37 -5.90 -11.73
C VAL A 16 5.44 -5.84 -13.26
N ARG A 17 6.41 -6.53 -13.89
CA ARG A 17 6.52 -6.58 -15.36
C ARG A 17 5.24 -7.12 -16.01
N ARG A 18 4.70 -8.22 -15.49
CA ARG A 18 3.44 -8.82 -15.99
C ARG A 18 2.25 -7.87 -15.81
N THR A 19 2.15 -7.23 -14.64
CA THR A 19 1.07 -6.29 -14.34
C THR A 19 1.11 -5.09 -15.28
N LEU A 20 2.26 -4.48 -15.49
CA LEU A 20 2.42 -3.37 -16.43
C LEU A 20 2.05 -3.78 -17.86
N ALA A 21 2.51 -4.95 -18.32
CA ALA A 21 2.18 -5.47 -19.64
C ALA A 21 0.68 -5.71 -19.81
N ALA A 22 0.00 -6.20 -18.78
CA ALA A 22 -1.44 -6.46 -18.83
C ALA A 22 -2.29 -5.18 -18.73
N LEU A 23 -1.92 -4.23 -17.87
CA LEU A 23 -2.78 -3.10 -17.52
C LEU A 23 -2.52 -1.85 -18.37
N THR A 24 -1.30 -1.61 -18.85
CA THR A 24 -0.98 -0.42 -19.67
C THR A 24 -1.87 -0.31 -20.91
N PRO A 25 -2.19 -1.39 -21.64
CA PRO A 25 -3.09 -1.34 -22.78
C PRO A 25 -4.53 -0.94 -22.46
N LEU A 26 -4.95 -1.02 -21.19
CA LEU A 26 -6.30 -0.69 -20.74
C LEU A 26 -6.51 0.80 -20.44
N ARG A 27 -5.46 1.62 -20.49
CA ARG A 27 -5.54 3.07 -20.22
C ARG A 27 -6.56 3.83 -21.06
N PRO A 28 -6.70 3.57 -22.38
CA PRO A 28 -7.75 4.23 -23.18
C PRO A 28 -9.16 3.91 -22.66
N ALA A 29 -9.43 2.65 -22.32
CA ALA A 29 -10.72 2.23 -21.75
C ALA A 29 -10.99 2.85 -20.37
N LEU A 30 -9.95 2.95 -19.51
CA LEU A 30 -10.05 3.67 -18.24
C LEU A 30 -10.40 5.13 -18.43
N ARG A 31 -9.76 5.81 -19.39
CA ARG A 31 -10.02 7.22 -19.70
C ARG A 31 -11.44 7.42 -20.24
N GLU A 32 -11.91 6.54 -21.10
CA GLU A 32 -13.27 6.57 -21.62
C GLU A 32 -14.31 6.36 -20.51
N LEU A 33 -14.10 5.36 -19.65
CA LEU A 33 -14.99 5.06 -18.53
C LEU A 33 -15.05 6.20 -17.51
N ALA A 34 -13.93 6.89 -17.28
CA ALA A 34 -13.83 8.03 -16.38
C ALA A 34 -14.35 9.34 -16.99
N ALA A 35 -14.63 9.39 -18.31
CA ALA A 35 -15.04 10.61 -18.97
C ALA A 35 -16.34 11.16 -18.36
N GLY A 36 -16.33 12.45 -17.99
CA GLY A 36 -17.48 13.12 -17.36
C GLY A 36 -17.68 12.80 -15.87
N ARG A 37 -16.88 11.91 -15.28
CA ARG A 37 -16.91 11.64 -13.83
C ARG A 37 -16.06 12.67 -13.10
N LYS A 38 -16.56 13.14 -11.95
CA LYS A 38 -15.91 14.19 -11.14
C LYS A 38 -15.11 13.62 -9.98
N HIS A 39 -15.48 12.41 -9.55
CA HIS A 39 -14.93 11.79 -8.35
C HIS A 39 -14.49 10.36 -8.64
N VAL A 40 -13.38 9.95 -8.03
CA VAL A 40 -12.96 8.55 -7.98
C VAL A 40 -13.04 8.06 -6.54
N LEU A 41 -13.91 7.09 -6.27
CA LEU A 41 -14.15 6.54 -4.94
C LEU A 41 -13.60 5.12 -4.86
N PHE A 42 -12.78 4.85 -3.86
CA PHE A 42 -12.19 3.54 -3.65
C PHE A 42 -12.95 2.77 -2.57
N THR A 43 -13.10 1.47 -2.76
CA THR A 43 -13.62 0.55 -1.75
C THR A 43 -12.72 -0.68 -1.64
N ALA A 44 -12.27 -0.99 -0.43
CA ALA A 44 -11.31 -2.06 -0.16
C ALA A 44 -11.31 -2.47 1.31
N ARG A 45 -10.48 -3.46 1.67
CA ARG A 45 -10.15 -3.87 3.04
C ARG A 45 -8.68 -4.24 3.17
N GLY A 46 -8.12 -4.06 4.36
CA GLY A 46 -6.75 -4.47 4.70
C GLY A 46 -5.69 -3.88 3.79
N SER A 47 -4.76 -4.70 3.27
CA SER A 47 -3.71 -4.26 2.36
C SER A 47 -4.25 -3.56 1.11
N SER A 48 -5.39 -4.01 0.59
CA SER A 48 -6.02 -3.38 -0.57
C SER A 48 -6.51 -1.95 -0.27
N ASP A 49 -6.94 -1.67 0.97
CA ASP A 49 -7.33 -0.33 1.41
C ASP A 49 -6.10 0.60 1.48
N ASN A 50 -4.96 0.07 1.94
CA ASN A 50 -3.69 0.80 1.94
C ASN A 50 -3.22 1.13 0.51
N ALA A 51 -3.44 0.23 -0.46
CA ALA A 51 -3.17 0.52 -1.87
C ALA A 51 -4.14 1.59 -2.42
N ALA A 52 -5.41 1.57 -2.02
CA ALA A 52 -6.40 2.58 -2.40
C ALA A 52 -6.05 3.98 -1.88
N ILE A 53 -5.45 4.09 -0.68
CA ILE A 53 -4.96 5.36 -0.14
C ILE A 53 -3.89 5.96 -1.07
N TYR A 54 -2.94 5.17 -1.55
CA TYR A 54 -1.96 5.63 -2.53
C TYR A 54 -2.64 6.08 -3.83
N GLY A 55 -3.56 5.28 -4.38
CA GLY A 55 -4.32 5.61 -5.58
C GLY A 55 -5.05 6.95 -5.46
N ARG A 56 -5.70 7.18 -4.32
CA ARG A 56 -6.37 8.45 -4.03
C ARG A 56 -5.40 9.63 -4.09
N TYR A 57 -4.28 9.57 -3.35
CA TYR A 57 -3.29 10.65 -3.35
C TYR A 57 -2.72 10.91 -4.75
N LEU A 58 -2.44 9.85 -5.50
CA LEU A 58 -1.91 9.98 -6.85
C LEU A 58 -2.89 10.69 -7.79
N LEU A 59 -4.18 10.36 -7.72
CA LEU A 59 -5.22 11.02 -8.52
C LEU A 59 -5.40 12.49 -8.13
N GLU A 60 -5.43 12.79 -6.83
CA GLU A 60 -5.59 14.15 -6.33
C GLU A 60 -4.39 15.05 -6.73
N THR A 61 -3.17 14.52 -6.68
CA THR A 61 -1.94 15.29 -6.91
C THR A 61 -1.54 15.36 -8.37
N HIS A 62 -1.80 14.32 -9.20
CA HIS A 62 -1.31 14.22 -10.57
C HIS A 62 -2.41 14.25 -11.64
N ALA A 63 -3.62 13.80 -11.31
CA ALA A 63 -4.74 13.85 -12.25
C ALA A 63 -5.69 15.03 -11.99
N GLY A 64 -5.58 15.71 -10.85
CA GLY A 64 -6.50 16.78 -10.46
C GLY A 64 -7.93 16.29 -10.24
N VAL A 65 -8.10 15.00 -9.96
CA VAL A 65 -9.41 14.36 -9.74
C VAL A 65 -9.59 14.13 -8.25
N SER A 66 -10.71 14.59 -7.71
CA SER A 66 -11.05 14.38 -6.30
C SER A 66 -11.23 12.89 -6.00
N GLY A 67 -10.52 12.40 -4.99
CA GLY A 67 -10.57 11.02 -4.52
C GLY A 67 -11.22 10.85 -3.16
N GLY A 68 -11.82 9.69 -2.91
CA GLY A 68 -12.41 9.36 -1.61
C GLY A 68 -12.35 7.86 -1.30
N LEU A 69 -12.56 7.51 -0.03
CA LEU A 69 -12.79 6.14 0.40
C LEU A 69 -14.28 5.95 0.65
N LEU A 70 -14.88 4.94 0.02
CA LEU A 70 -16.28 4.57 0.18
C LEU A 70 -16.39 3.51 1.26
N SER A 71 -17.19 3.78 2.29
CA SER A 71 -17.38 2.84 3.40
C SER A 71 -18.34 1.72 3.00
N PRO A 72 -17.90 0.45 2.93
CA PRO A 72 -18.76 -0.66 2.53
C PRO A 72 -20.01 -0.84 3.39
N SER A 73 -19.94 -0.52 4.68
CA SER A 73 -21.11 -0.60 5.58
C SER A 73 -22.29 0.29 5.16
N VAL A 74 -22.02 1.38 4.43
CA VAL A 74 -23.10 2.25 3.86
C VAL A 74 -23.95 1.49 2.87
N ALA A 75 -23.33 0.64 2.07
CA ALA A 75 -23.99 -0.24 1.12
C ALA A 75 -24.62 -1.46 1.80
N THR A 76 -23.84 -2.19 2.59
CA THR A 76 -24.20 -3.54 3.07
C THR A 76 -25.14 -3.50 4.29
N HIS A 77 -24.89 -2.62 5.25
CA HIS A 77 -25.65 -2.53 6.51
C HIS A 77 -26.69 -1.42 6.50
N TYR A 78 -26.28 -0.19 6.19
CA TYR A 78 -27.23 0.96 6.18
C TYR A 78 -28.12 0.96 4.95
N ARG A 79 -27.73 0.28 3.86
CA ARG A 79 -28.48 0.20 2.60
C ARG A 79 -28.95 1.57 2.10
N SER A 80 -28.09 2.59 2.32
CA SER A 80 -28.37 3.95 1.93
C SER A 80 -28.37 4.08 0.42
N ARG A 81 -29.16 4.96 -0.13
CA ARG A 81 -29.14 5.28 -1.55
C ARG A 81 -28.41 6.60 -1.74
N LEU A 82 -27.33 6.57 -2.52
CA LEU A 82 -26.57 7.74 -2.90
C LEU A 82 -26.79 8.05 -4.39
N ASP A 83 -26.53 9.27 -4.81
CA ASP A 83 -26.34 9.60 -6.21
C ASP A 83 -24.81 9.51 -6.51
N LEU A 84 -24.41 8.48 -7.23
CA LEU A 84 -23.03 8.25 -7.66
C LEU A 84 -22.88 8.36 -9.20
N SER A 85 -23.83 9.04 -9.86
CA SER A 85 -23.86 9.17 -11.31
C SER A 85 -22.66 9.90 -11.91
N ASP A 86 -21.95 10.72 -11.13
CA ASP A 86 -20.72 11.41 -11.52
C ASP A 86 -19.44 10.80 -10.87
N ALA A 87 -19.54 9.58 -10.33
CA ALA A 87 -18.43 8.88 -9.71
C ALA A 87 -17.93 7.68 -10.55
N LEU A 88 -16.61 7.45 -10.50
CA LEU A 88 -15.97 6.19 -10.84
C LEU A 88 -15.65 5.46 -9.53
N VAL A 89 -16.23 4.30 -9.30
CA VAL A 89 -15.93 3.47 -8.13
C VAL A 89 -14.90 2.41 -8.47
N VAL A 90 -13.78 2.41 -7.75
CA VAL A 90 -12.68 1.47 -7.90
C VAL A 90 -12.69 0.50 -6.73
N SER A 91 -13.07 -0.73 -6.98
CA SER A 91 -13.16 -1.81 -5.99
C SER A 91 -11.88 -2.63 -6.01
N VAL A 92 -11.18 -2.72 -4.88
CA VAL A 92 -9.87 -3.38 -4.80
C VAL A 92 -9.96 -4.60 -3.88
N SER A 93 -9.72 -5.79 -4.44
CA SER A 93 -9.69 -7.05 -3.69
C SER A 93 -8.78 -8.04 -4.38
N GLN A 94 -7.75 -8.53 -3.66
CA GLN A 94 -6.78 -9.48 -4.21
C GLN A 94 -7.46 -10.74 -4.78
N SER A 95 -8.39 -11.32 -4.02
CA SER A 95 -9.11 -12.54 -4.43
C SER A 95 -10.30 -12.27 -5.36
N GLY A 96 -10.81 -11.04 -5.38
CA GLY A 96 -12.07 -10.71 -6.04
C GLY A 96 -13.29 -11.42 -5.47
N ALA A 97 -13.13 -12.13 -4.33
CA ALA A 97 -14.14 -12.95 -3.68
C ALA A 97 -14.60 -12.39 -2.33
N THR A 98 -14.12 -11.22 -1.93
CA THR A 98 -14.55 -10.56 -0.68
C THR A 98 -15.98 -10.08 -0.87
N GLU A 99 -16.94 -10.78 -0.23
CA GLU A 99 -18.39 -10.58 -0.43
C GLU A 99 -18.81 -9.12 -0.20
N GLU A 100 -18.32 -8.53 0.89
CA GLU A 100 -18.65 -7.13 1.23
C GLU A 100 -18.20 -6.14 0.12
N ILE A 101 -17.04 -6.37 -0.52
CA ILE A 101 -16.52 -5.50 -1.57
C ILE A 101 -17.31 -5.71 -2.88
N ALA A 102 -17.62 -6.95 -3.24
CA ALA A 102 -18.46 -7.24 -4.40
C ALA A 102 -19.87 -6.66 -4.24
N ALA A 103 -20.49 -6.83 -3.06
CA ALA A 103 -21.80 -6.23 -2.76
C ALA A 103 -21.76 -4.69 -2.81
N THR A 104 -20.67 -4.08 -2.33
CA THR A 104 -20.50 -2.61 -2.40
C THR A 104 -20.37 -2.14 -3.84
N GLN A 105 -19.63 -2.86 -4.69
CA GLN A 105 -19.53 -2.55 -6.12
C GLN A 105 -20.90 -2.63 -6.82
N ALA A 106 -21.66 -3.71 -6.59
CA ALA A 106 -22.99 -3.88 -7.17
C ALA A 106 -23.93 -2.75 -6.73
N TRP A 107 -23.94 -2.41 -5.45
CA TRP A 107 -24.70 -1.29 -4.90
C TRP A 107 -24.28 0.05 -5.52
N ALA A 108 -22.99 0.30 -5.72
CA ALA A 108 -22.51 1.53 -6.34
C ALA A 108 -23.01 1.66 -7.80
N ARG A 109 -23.04 0.55 -8.54
CA ARG A 109 -23.67 0.52 -9.89
C ARG A 109 -25.14 0.86 -9.86
N GLU A 110 -25.90 0.29 -8.92
CA GLU A 110 -27.31 0.63 -8.72
C GLU A 110 -27.50 2.10 -8.36
N CYS A 111 -26.52 2.72 -7.73
CA CYS A 111 -26.46 4.16 -7.43
C CYS A 111 -25.97 5.02 -8.61
N GLY A 112 -25.69 4.43 -9.78
CA GLY A 112 -25.33 5.15 -11.01
C GLY A 112 -23.83 5.30 -11.27
N ALA A 113 -22.95 4.73 -10.43
CA ALA A 113 -21.50 4.78 -10.64
C ALA A 113 -21.06 3.95 -11.86
N ALA A 114 -20.00 4.39 -12.53
CA ALA A 114 -19.16 3.51 -13.31
C ALA A 114 -18.22 2.73 -12.38
N THR A 115 -17.85 1.50 -12.73
CA THR A 115 -17.10 0.61 -11.83
C THR A 115 -15.85 0.04 -12.46
N VAL A 116 -14.77 0.04 -11.69
CA VAL A 116 -13.51 -0.63 -12.00
C VAL A 116 -13.18 -1.64 -10.90
N ALA A 117 -12.92 -2.88 -11.28
CA ALA A 117 -12.39 -3.89 -10.36
C ALA A 117 -10.87 -3.98 -10.48
N VAL A 118 -10.16 -3.99 -9.36
CA VAL A 118 -8.73 -4.32 -9.29
C VAL A 118 -8.59 -5.62 -8.50
N THR A 119 -8.20 -6.68 -9.19
CA THR A 119 -8.09 -8.03 -8.60
C THR A 119 -6.92 -8.80 -9.19
N ASN A 120 -6.49 -9.88 -8.53
CA ASN A 120 -5.48 -10.80 -9.07
C ASN A 120 -6.09 -12.05 -9.70
N VAL A 121 -7.42 -12.21 -9.62
CA VAL A 121 -8.13 -13.40 -10.10
C VAL A 121 -9.03 -13.03 -11.26
N ASP A 122 -8.66 -13.50 -12.45
CA ASP A 122 -9.51 -13.41 -13.62
C ASP A 122 -10.78 -14.26 -13.44
N GLY A 123 -11.93 -13.77 -13.94
CA GLY A 123 -13.22 -14.45 -13.75
C GLY A 123 -13.72 -14.47 -12.30
N SER A 124 -13.14 -13.69 -11.39
CA SER A 124 -13.72 -13.47 -10.07
C SER A 124 -15.02 -12.66 -10.16
N ARG A 125 -15.93 -12.87 -9.20
CA ARG A 125 -17.20 -12.14 -9.16
C ARG A 125 -16.98 -10.62 -9.27
N LEU A 126 -15.99 -10.08 -8.56
CA LEU A 126 -15.67 -8.66 -8.61
C LEU A 126 -15.28 -8.20 -10.03
N ALA A 127 -14.50 -9.02 -10.76
CA ALA A 127 -14.09 -8.72 -12.12
C ALA A 127 -15.25 -8.81 -13.12
N GLU A 128 -16.09 -9.86 -13.01
CA GLU A 128 -17.21 -10.10 -13.93
C GLU A 128 -18.33 -9.06 -13.80
N GLU A 129 -18.55 -8.53 -12.59
CA GLU A 129 -19.61 -7.55 -12.31
C GLU A 129 -19.16 -6.10 -12.54
N ALA A 130 -17.88 -5.81 -12.82
CA ALA A 130 -17.38 -4.46 -13.10
C ALA A 130 -17.55 -4.06 -14.57
N ASP A 131 -17.61 -2.75 -14.83
CA ASP A 131 -17.58 -2.23 -16.22
C ASP A 131 -16.21 -2.41 -16.85
N LEU A 132 -15.13 -2.41 -16.04
CA LEU A 132 -13.76 -2.72 -16.46
C LEU A 132 -13.01 -3.43 -15.33
N ALA A 133 -12.32 -4.53 -15.65
CA ALA A 133 -11.46 -5.25 -14.72
C ALA A 133 -9.97 -5.03 -15.01
N LEU A 134 -9.22 -4.66 -13.98
CA LEU A 134 -7.76 -4.58 -13.96
C LEU A 134 -7.22 -5.81 -13.24
N VAL A 135 -6.91 -6.87 -13.99
CA VAL A 135 -6.36 -8.11 -13.45
C VAL A 135 -4.84 -8.00 -13.36
N THR A 136 -4.30 -7.98 -12.15
CA THR A 136 -2.91 -7.60 -11.87
C THR A 136 -1.85 -8.62 -12.29
N GLN A 137 -2.23 -9.88 -12.59
CA GLN A 137 -1.29 -10.91 -13.06
C GLN A 137 -0.10 -11.16 -12.11
N ALA A 138 -0.29 -10.98 -10.80
CA ALA A 138 0.77 -11.21 -9.81
C ALA A 138 1.18 -12.70 -9.70
N GLY A 139 0.33 -13.59 -10.20
CA GLY A 139 0.45 -15.03 -9.97
C GLY A 139 -0.11 -15.45 -8.60
N PRO A 140 -0.11 -16.75 -8.28
CA PRO A 140 -0.63 -17.23 -7.01
C PRO A 140 0.22 -16.74 -5.83
N GLU A 141 -0.46 -16.22 -4.79
CA GLU A 141 0.16 -15.82 -3.52
C GLU A 141 -0.41 -16.70 -2.41
N LEU A 142 0.45 -17.52 -1.81
CA LEU A 142 0.09 -18.59 -0.88
C LEU A 142 0.32 -18.24 0.59
N ALA A 143 1.27 -17.35 0.88
CA ALA A 143 1.42 -16.78 2.21
C ALA A 143 0.19 -15.96 2.56
N VAL A 144 -0.23 -16.00 3.84
CA VAL A 144 -1.40 -15.25 4.30
C VAL A 144 -1.18 -13.74 4.16
N PRO A 145 -0.04 -13.16 4.63
CA PRO A 145 0.23 -11.75 4.43
C PRO A 145 0.42 -11.41 2.95
N ALA A 146 -0.20 -10.33 2.49
CA ALA A 146 -0.02 -9.85 1.14
C ALA A 146 1.38 -9.23 0.94
N THR A 147 2.03 -9.57 -0.17
CA THR A 147 3.33 -9.03 -0.58
C THR A 147 3.30 -8.59 -2.03
N LYS A 148 3.50 -9.50 -2.98
CA LYS A 148 3.49 -9.19 -4.42
C LYS A 148 2.11 -8.73 -4.90
N THR A 149 1.02 -9.24 -4.31
CA THR A 149 -0.32 -8.80 -4.70
C THR A 149 -0.61 -7.37 -4.23
N TYR A 150 -0.10 -6.95 -3.07
CA TYR A 150 -0.14 -5.55 -2.65
C TYR A 150 0.65 -4.65 -3.60
N LEU A 151 1.89 -5.02 -3.92
CA LEU A 151 2.72 -4.24 -4.84
C LEU A 151 2.06 -4.11 -6.23
N THR A 152 1.49 -5.18 -6.76
CA THR A 152 0.80 -5.14 -8.06
C THR A 152 -0.50 -4.32 -8.02
N GLN A 153 -1.15 -4.20 -6.87
CA GLN A 153 -2.25 -3.23 -6.68
C GLN A 153 -1.73 -1.79 -6.73
N LEU A 154 -0.57 -1.48 -6.12
CA LEU A 154 0.05 -0.16 -6.27
C LEU A 154 0.37 0.14 -7.75
N VAL A 155 0.87 -0.85 -8.51
CA VAL A 155 1.08 -0.72 -9.96
C VAL A 155 -0.24 -0.41 -10.68
N ALA A 156 -1.33 -1.09 -10.33
CA ALA A 156 -2.65 -0.81 -10.91
C ALA A 156 -3.14 0.62 -10.59
N MET A 157 -2.88 1.12 -9.37
CA MET A 157 -3.17 2.52 -9.01
C MET A 157 -2.30 3.49 -9.83
N ALA A 158 -1.02 3.18 -10.07
CA ALA A 158 -0.15 4.00 -10.90
C ALA A 158 -0.60 4.02 -12.38
N VAL A 159 -1.05 2.88 -12.91
CA VAL A 159 -1.65 2.80 -14.26
C VAL A 159 -2.94 3.62 -14.34
N LEU A 160 -3.81 3.56 -13.33
CA LEU A 160 -5.01 4.39 -13.25
C LEU A 160 -4.64 5.87 -13.19
N GLY A 161 -3.68 6.25 -12.34
CA GLY A 161 -3.19 7.63 -12.22
C GLY A 161 -2.68 8.16 -13.55
N THR A 162 -1.83 7.39 -14.26
CA THR A 162 -1.34 7.73 -15.60
C THR A 162 -2.44 7.81 -16.66
N ALA A 163 -3.46 6.94 -16.57
CA ALA A 163 -4.58 6.99 -17.50
C ALA A 163 -5.38 8.29 -17.39
N LEU A 164 -5.53 8.83 -16.16
CA LEU A 164 -6.36 10.00 -15.88
C LEU A 164 -5.55 11.30 -15.79
N ALA A 165 -4.22 11.24 -15.72
CA ALA A 165 -3.36 12.43 -15.68
C ALA A 165 -3.46 13.22 -17.00
N PRO A 166 -3.49 14.57 -16.94
CA PRO A 166 -3.49 15.41 -18.14
C PRO A 166 -2.15 15.37 -18.89
N VAL A 167 -1.04 15.07 -18.21
CA VAL A 167 0.32 14.93 -18.76
C VAL A 167 0.94 13.63 -18.20
N PRO A 168 0.65 12.48 -18.83
CA PRO A 168 1.07 11.18 -18.32
C PRO A 168 2.57 10.87 -18.55
N GLU A 169 3.25 11.56 -19.48
CA GLU A 169 4.57 11.18 -20.01
C GLU A 169 5.64 11.08 -18.91
N ALA A 170 5.65 12.00 -17.95
CA ALA A 170 6.63 11.98 -16.87
C ALA A 170 6.46 10.74 -15.98
N LEU A 171 5.21 10.42 -15.60
CA LEU A 171 4.91 9.22 -14.84
C LEU A 171 5.21 7.94 -15.62
N ASP A 172 5.01 7.92 -16.94
CA ASP A 172 5.26 6.76 -17.80
C ASP A 172 6.73 6.38 -17.87
N VAL A 173 7.61 7.38 -18.00
CA VAL A 173 9.06 7.15 -18.02
C VAL A 173 9.54 6.52 -16.73
N ASP A 174 9.10 7.03 -15.60
CA ASP A 174 9.51 6.52 -14.29
C ASP A 174 8.83 5.18 -13.96
N LEU A 175 7.59 4.97 -14.39
CA LEU A 175 6.87 3.71 -14.19
C LEU A 175 7.58 2.54 -14.92
N ALA A 176 8.20 2.80 -16.07
CA ALA A 176 9.01 1.81 -16.78
C ALA A 176 10.27 1.37 -15.99
N ARG A 177 10.77 2.19 -15.06
CA ARG A 177 11.94 1.89 -14.20
C ARG A 177 11.58 1.01 -12.99
N VAL A 178 10.31 0.98 -12.60
CA VAL A 178 9.86 0.30 -11.37
C VAL A 178 10.28 -1.17 -11.30
N PRO A 179 10.16 -2.00 -12.36
CA PRO A 179 10.55 -3.41 -12.27
C PRO A 179 12.02 -3.62 -11.88
N ASP A 180 12.91 -2.82 -12.49
CA ASP A 180 14.36 -2.94 -12.26
C ASP A 180 14.74 -2.41 -10.87
N GLU A 181 14.05 -1.36 -10.42
CA GLU A 181 14.23 -0.83 -9.09
C GLU A 181 13.74 -1.80 -8.00
N VAL A 182 12.60 -2.45 -8.21
CA VAL A 182 12.12 -3.52 -7.34
C VAL A 182 13.09 -4.69 -7.32
N GLU A 183 13.69 -5.07 -8.47
CA GLU A 183 14.71 -6.11 -8.56
C GLU A 183 15.96 -5.78 -7.74
N ARG A 184 16.41 -4.53 -7.76
CA ARG A 184 17.50 -4.04 -6.91
C ARG A 184 17.15 -4.15 -5.42
N LEU A 185 15.93 -3.79 -5.04
CA LEU A 185 15.48 -3.76 -3.64
C LEU A 185 15.26 -5.16 -3.05
N VAL A 186 14.75 -6.13 -3.82
CA VAL A 186 14.55 -7.51 -3.34
C VAL A 186 15.86 -8.24 -3.05
N ALA A 187 16.99 -7.78 -3.58
CA ALA A 187 18.30 -8.28 -3.21
C ALA A 187 18.63 -8.04 -1.72
N GLY A 188 17.90 -7.13 -1.07
CA GLY A 188 18.07 -6.76 0.33
C GLY A 188 19.26 -5.84 0.57
N HIS A 189 19.37 -5.38 1.81
CA HIS A 189 20.48 -4.56 2.28
C HIS A 189 20.91 -5.00 3.69
N PRO A 190 22.21 -4.97 4.03
CA PRO A 190 22.69 -5.39 5.37
C PRO A 190 22.01 -4.67 6.55
N SER A 191 21.57 -3.43 6.37
CA SER A 191 20.87 -2.64 7.39
C SER A 191 19.51 -3.24 7.82
N VAL A 192 18.91 -4.11 7.03
CA VAL A 192 17.70 -4.87 7.43
C VAL A 192 17.94 -5.63 8.72
N THR A 193 19.12 -6.23 8.92
CA THR A 193 19.44 -6.95 10.15
C THR A 193 19.42 -6.05 11.39
N ALA A 194 19.95 -4.83 11.29
CA ALA A 194 19.94 -3.87 12.39
C ALA A 194 18.51 -3.38 12.69
N ALA A 195 17.71 -3.10 11.65
CA ALA A 195 16.30 -2.73 11.80
C ALA A 195 15.49 -3.86 12.49
N VAL A 196 15.72 -5.12 12.11
CA VAL A 196 15.09 -6.29 12.73
C VAL A 196 15.46 -6.39 14.22
N ALA A 197 16.73 -6.19 14.59
CA ALA A 197 17.15 -6.23 15.99
C ALA A 197 16.44 -5.15 16.82
N ALA A 198 16.39 -3.91 16.32
CA ALA A 198 15.71 -2.80 16.99
C ALA A 198 14.22 -3.07 17.19
N LEU A 199 13.54 -3.58 16.16
CA LEU A 199 12.09 -3.89 16.22
C LEU A 199 11.80 -5.12 17.11
N ARG A 200 12.72 -6.10 17.15
CA ARG A 200 12.59 -7.26 18.04
C ARG A 200 12.61 -6.86 19.50
N ASP A 201 13.49 -5.95 19.86
CA ASP A 201 13.73 -5.55 21.23
C ASP A 201 12.77 -4.43 21.71
N ALA A 202 12.06 -3.78 20.78
CA ALA A 202 11.09 -2.73 21.09
C ALA A 202 9.83 -3.28 21.77
N THR A 203 9.36 -2.57 22.78
CA THR A 203 8.11 -2.91 23.52
C THR A 203 6.86 -2.56 22.72
N TYR A 204 6.93 -1.48 21.94
CA TYR A 204 5.87 -0.95 21.10
C TYR A 204 6.50 -0.26 19.88
N ALA A 205 5.79 -0.17 18.78
CA ALA A 205 6.26 0.59 17.63
C ALA A 205 5.17 1.53 17.08
N VAL A 206 5.61 2.65 16.54
CA VAL A 206 4.80 3.50 15.68
C VAL A 206 5.38 3.46 14.26
N VAL A 207 4.51 3.46 13.26
CA VAL A 207 4.91 3.62 11.86
C VAL A 207 4.31 4.92 11.33
N SER A 208 5.09 5.75 10.66
CA SER A 208 4.59 7.03 10.19
C SER A 208 5.14 7.42 8.83
N SER A 209 4.30 8.13 8.11
CA SER A 209 4.61 8.85 6.88
C SER A 209 3.51 9.89 6.61
N ARG A 210 3.45 10.42 5.39
CA ARG A 210 2.37 11.28 4.90
C ARG A 210 2.30 11.31 3.36
N GLY A 211 1.15 11.81 2.84
CA GLY A 211 0.99 11.98 1.40
C GLY A 211 0.99 10.64 0.66
N LEU A 212 1.68 10.61 -0.47
CA LEU A 212 1.77 9.42 -1.33
C LEU A 212 2.35 8.19 -0.60
N MET A 213 3.24 8.40 0.38
CA MET A 213 3.86 7.32 1.16
C MET A 213 2.96 6.80 2.30
N MET A 214 1.81 7.42 2.57
CA MET A 214 0.95 7.06 3.70
C MET A 214 0.45 5.62 3.62
N GLY A 215 0.02 5.18 2.43
CA GLY A 215 -0.42 3.79 2.20
C GLY A 215 0.67 2.78 2.54
N THR A 216 1.93 3.06 2.17
CA THR A 216 3.08 2.20 2.49
C THR A 216 3.37 2.15 3.98
N ALA A 217 3.24 3.26 4.71
CA ALA A 217 3.42 3.28 6.16
C ALA A 217 2.32 2.46 6.87
N LEU A 218 1.06 2.62 6.47
CA LEU A 218 -0.05 1.83 7.02
C LEU A 218 0.09 0.34 6.70
N GLU A 219 0.53 0.00 5.50
CA GLU A 219 0.79 -1.40 5.12
C GLU A 219 1.95 -2.00 5.92
N THR A 220 3.00 -1.21 6.17
CA THR A 220 4.12 -1.63 7.03
C THR A 220 3.66 -1.92 8.45
N ALA A 221 2.82 -1.05 9.03
CA ALA A 221 2.22 -1.27 10.33
C ALA A 221 1.36 -2.53 10.35
N LEU A 222 0.48 -2.69 9.37
CA LEU A 222 -0.38 -3.87 9.25
C LEU A 222 0.44 -5.17 9.16
N LYS A 223 1.52 -5.19 8.38
CA LYS A 223 2.37 -6.38 8.27
C LYS A 223 3.12 -6.70 9.57
N LEU A 224 3.55 -5.69 10.32
CA LEU A 224 4.14 -5.90 11.65
C LEU A 224 3.11 -6.46 12.65
N GLU A 225 1.86 -6.00 12.61
CA GLU A 225 0.77 -6.52 13.43
C GLU A 225 0.42 -7.98 13.06
N GLU A 226 0.14 -8.23 11.80
CA GLU A 226 -0.30 -9.53 11.30
C GLU A 226 0.78 -10.61 11.41
N THR A 227 1.99 -10.30 10.96
CA THR A 227 3.05 -11.30 10.75
C THR A 227 3.96 -11.43 11.96
N CYS A 228 4.24 -10.32 12.66
CA CYS A 228 5.15 -10.29 13.80
C CYS A 228 4.43 -10.23 15.14
N LEU A 229 3.10 -10.14 15.15
CA LEU A 229 2.26 -10.05 16.36
C LEU A 229 2.73 -8.94 17.30
N ARG A 230 3.19 -7.82 16.75
CA ARG A 230 3.70 -6.67 17.51
C ARG A 230 2.60 -5.64 17.71
N PRO A 231 2.49 -5.03 18.90
CA PRO A 231 1.68 -3.84 19.11
C PRO A 231 2.28 -2.68 18.28
N VAL A 232 1.62 -2.33 17.21
CA VAL A 232 2.08 -1.28 16.26
C VAL A 232 0.89 -0.42 15.91
N ARG A 233 1.13 0.85 15.60
CA ARG A 233 0.11 1.70 15.00
C ARG A 233 0.69 2.60 13.93
N GLY A 234 0.03 2.59 12.76
CA GLY A 234 0.32 3.51 11.67
C GLY A 234 -0.37 4.86 11.85
N TYR A 235 0.35 5.95 11.58
CA TYR A 235 -0.18 7.31 11.64
C TYR A 235 0.31 8.14 10.45
N SER A 236 -0.50 9.09 9.99
CA SER A 236 0.11 10.23 9.31
C SER A 236 0.95 11.02 10.33
N TYR A 237 2.06 11.62 9.88
CA TYR A 237 2.91 12.36 10.82
C TYR A 237 2.15 13.52 11.49
N ALA A 238 1.18 14.10 10.77
CA ALA A 238 0.35 15.15 11.32
C ALA A 238 -0.50 14.62 12.48
N ASP A 239 -1.21 13.50 12.28
CA ASP A 239 -2.02 12.89 13.33
C ASP A 239 -1.15 12.42 14.51
N LEU A 240 0.05 11.87 14.22
CA LEU A 240 0.99 11.50 15.26
C LEU A 240 1.37 12.70 16.14
N ARG A 241 1.65 13.86 15.55
CA ARG A 241 1.98 15.10 16.30
C ARG A 241 0.81 15.68 17.07
N HIS A 242 -0.45 15.41 16.65
CA HIS A 242 -1.66 15.92 17.29
C HIS A 242 -2.16 15.09 18.50
N GLY A 243 -1.24 14.55 19.27
CA GLY A 243 -1.54 13.84 20.54
C GLY A 243 -0.81 12.51 20.68
N PRO A 244 -0.94 11.55 19.73
CA PRO A 244 -0.33 10.22 19.86
C PRO A 244 1.18 10.20 20.08
N ILE A 245 1.91 11.24 19.68
CA ILE A 245 3.35 11.36 19.94
C ILE A 245 3.69 11.34 21.45
N SER A 246 2.72 11.60 22.31
CA SER A 246 2.88 11.55 23.76
C SER A 246 3.18 10.16 24.32
N VAL A 247 2.83 9.08 23.59
CA VAL A 247 3.14 7.71 23.99
C VAL A 247 4.59 7.33 23.68
N VAL A 248 5.27 8.11 22.83
CA VAL A 248 6.63 7.79 22.38
C VAL A 248 7.62 8.06 23.52
N THR A 249 8.38 7.02 23.86
CA THR A 249 9.35 7.04 24.95
C THR A 249 10.48 6.04 24.68
N SER A 250 11.48 6.02 25.57
CA SER A 250 12.58 5.06 25.52
C SER A 250 12.09 3.60 25.52
N GLY A 251 12.77 2.74 24.76
CA GLY A 251 12.38 1.33 24.57
C GLY A 251 11.34 1.09 23.48
N MET A 252 10.90 2.14 22.78
CA MET A 252 10.04 2.05 21.61
C MET A 252 10.83 2.18 20.30
N ALA A 253 10.26 1.67 19.23
CA ALA A 253 10.73 1.93 17.87
C ALA A 253 9.77 2.84 17.10
N ALA A 254 10.33 3.69 16.25
CA ALA A 254 9.58 4.49 15.30
C ALA A 254 10.06 4.17 13.88
N VAL A 255 9.20 3.59 13.06
CA VAL A 255 9.50 3.33 11.64
C VAL A 255 8.96 4.48 10.82
N LEU A 256 9.83 5.19 10.13
CA LEU A 256 9.47 6.27 9.23
C LEU A 256 9.72 5.85 7.78
N VAL A 257 8.73 6.07 6.92
CA VAL A 257 8.83 5.75 5.49
C VAL A 257 8.82 7.05 4.71
N ALA A 258 9.87 7.33 3.94
CA ALA A 258 10.01 8.57 3.21
C ALA A 258 10.32 8.34 1.72
N ALA A 259 9.80 9.22 0.86
CA ALA A 259 10.22 9.31 -0.53
C ALA A 259 11.58 10.01 -0.63
N PRO A 260 12.37 9.78 -1.72
CA PRO A 260 13.68 10.41 -1.87
C PRO A 260 13.60 11.92 -2.19
N ASP A 261 12.43 12.39 -2.59
CA ASP A 261 12.17 13.79 -2.97
C ASP A 261 10.77 14.23 -2.52
N GLY A 262 10.41 15.46 -2.89
CA GLY A 262 9.07 15.99 -2.64
C GLY A 262 8.95 16.84 -1.37
N PRO A 263 7.77 17.46 -1.15
CA PRO A 263 7.56 18.47 -0.12
C PRO A 263 7.52 17.89 1.31
N LEU A 264 7.42 16.57 1.45
CA LEU A 264 7.25 15.90 2.74
C LEU A 264 8.54 15.34 3.33
N VAL A 265 9.68 15.47 2.64
CA VAL A 265 10.98 15.00 3.13
C VAL A 265 11.40 15.80 4.38
N GLU A 266 11.42 17.13 4.31
CA GLU A 266 11.83 17.98 5.43
C GLU A 266 10.97 17.77 6.71
N PRO A 267 9.62 17.75 6.62
CA PRO A 267 8.78 17.43 7.77
C PRO A 267 9.04 16.06 8.39
N LEU A 268 9.47 15.05 7.60
CA LEU A 268 9.82 13.74 8.11
C LEU A 268 11.22 13.71 8.76
N VAL A 269 12.16 14.53 8.26
CA VAL A 269 13.46 14.77 8.94
C VAL A 269 13.25 15.38 10.32
N GLU A 270 12.40 16.41 10.42
CA GLU A 270 12.03 17.01 11.70
C GLU A 270 11.36 16.01 12.64
N LEU A 271 10.43 15.20 12.12
CA LEU A 271 9.76 14.17 12.92
C LEU A 271 10.76 13.13 13.45
N ALA A 272 11.74 12.70 12.65
CA ALA A 272 12.78 11.79 13.09
C ALA A 272 13.54 12.34 14.29
N GLY A 273 13.93 13.63 14.25
CA GLY A 273 14.55 14.33 15.38
C GLY A 273 13.67 14.40 16.62
N ASP A 274 12.38 14.72 16.47
CA ASP A 274 11.41 14.78 17.58
C ASP A 274 11.24 13.42 18.26
N LEU A 275 11.19 12.33 17.50
CA LEU A 275 11.04 10.98 18.02
C LEU A 275 12.32 10.49 18.71
N ALA A 276 13.48 10.77 18.12
CA ALA A 276 14.78 10.47 18.73
C ALA A 276 14.98 11.23 20.05
N ALA A 277 14.60 12.51 20.12
CA ALA A 277 14.66 13.32 21.33
C ALA A 277 13.77 12.78 22.47
N ARG A 278 12.74 11.99 22.14
CA ARG A 278 11.88 11.27 23.10
C ARG A 278 12.43 9.91 23.52
N GLY A 279 13.57 9.51 22.94
CA GLY A 279 14.26 8.25 23.26
C GLY A 279 13.79 7.05 22.44
N ALA A 280 12.99 7.22 21.39
CA ALA A 280 12.66 6.12 20.50
C ALA A 280 13.83 5.81 19.57
N THR A 281 14.03 4.52 19.26
CA THR A 281 14.92 4.10 18.16
C THR A 281 14.23 4.37 16.84
N VAL A 282 14.77 5.30 16.05
CA VAL A 282 14.20 5.70 14.76
C VAL A 282 14.77 4.86 13.64
N VAL A 283 13.91 4.09 12.96
CA VAL A 283 14.23 3.28 11.79
C VAL A 283 13.65 3.98 10.56
N GLY A 284 14.50 4.50 9.69
CA GLY A 284 14.10 5.12 8.43
C GLY A 284 14.11 4.13 7.27
N ILE A 285 13.10 4.16 6.42
CA ILE A 285 13.03 3.41 5.16
C ILE A 285 12.92 4.42 4.01
N GLY A 286 13.85 4.39 3.07
CA GLY A 286 13.90 5.34 1.95
C GLY A 286 14.40 6.72 2.34
N GLY A 287 13.83 7.76 1.73
CA GLY A 287 14.21 9.15 1.96
C GLY A 287 15.50 9.58 1.25
N ASP A 288 15.83 10.85 1.43
CA ASP A 288 17.06 11.46 0.95
C ASP A 288 18.20 11.32 1.97
N PRO A 289 19.43 11.78 1.67
CA PRO A 289 20.55 11.71 2.61
C PRO A 289 20.32 12.47 3.94
N ARG A 290 19.50 13.54 3.96
CA ARG A 290 19.15 14.27 5.18
C ARG A 290 18.25 13.43 6.08
N PHE A 291 17.25 12.78 5.49
CA PHE A 291 16.38 11.85 6.20
C PHE A 291 17.18 10.67 6.74
N ALA A 292 18.06 10.08 5.93
CA ALA A 292 18.93 8.98 6.35
C ALA A 292 19.81 9.37 7.56
N ALA A 293 20.36 10.58 7.55
CA ALA A 293 21.20 11.10 8.65
C ALA A 293 20.39 11.41 9.93
N ALA A 294 19.10 11.70 9.82
CA ALA A 294 18.22 11.99 10.96
C ALA A 294 17.73 10.70 11.66
N CYS A 295 17.82 9.54 11.01
CA CYS A 295 17.42 8.25 11.56
C CYS A 295 18.61 7.56 12.23
N GLU A 296 18.37 6.92 13.38
CA GLU A 296 19.39 6.09 14.06
C GLU A 296 19.78 4.88 13.20
N LEU A 297 18.81 4.26 12.56
CA LEU A 297 18.98 3.16 11.62
C LEU A 297 18.31 3.54 10.29
N HIS A 298 19.01 3.28 9.18
CA HIS A 298 18.47 3.58 7.85
C HIS A 298 18.56 2.38 6.92
N VAL A 299 17.43 2.07 6.29
CA VAL A 299 17.33 1.05 5.23
C VAL A 299 17.06 1.78 3.91
N PRO A 300 17.95 1.64 2.92
CA PRO A 300 17.76 2.30 1.63
C PRO A 300 16.45 1.93 0.96
N GLY A 301 15.79 2.92 0.37
CA GLY A 301 14.57 2.76 -0.40
C GLY A 301 14.80 2.88 -1.92
N PRO A 302 13.73 3.18 -2.67
CA PRO A 302 13.77 3.31 -4.12
C PRO A 302 14.41 4.63 -4.58
N ASP A 303 15.07 4.57 -5.74
CA ASP A 303 15.44 5.71 -6.55
C ASP A 303 14.35 6.00 -7.60
N LEU A 304 13.17 6.35 -7.10
CA LEU A 304 11.98 6.71 -7.86
C LEU A 304 11.41 8.01 -7.30
N PRO A 305 10.81 8.87 -8.13
CA PRO A 305 10.19 10.11 -7.65
C PRO A 305 9.07 9.81 -6.65
N GLU A 306 8.71 10.78 -5.79
CA GLU A 306 7.70 10.64 -4.74
C GLU A 306 6.41 9.98 -5.25
N SER A 307 5.99 10.31 -6.49
CA SER A 307 4.80 9.75 -7.12
C SER A 307 4.81 8.22 -7.26
N LEU A 308 5.98 7.62 -7.44
CA LEU A 308 6.16 6.17 -7.62
C LEU A 308 7.00 5.50 -6.52
N ALA A 309 7.54 6.29 -5.60
CA ALA A 309 8.32 5.77 -4.47
C ALA A 309 7.58 4.70 -3.63
N PRO A 310 6.23 4.75 -3.43
CA PRO A 310 5.50 3.69 -2.75
C PRO A 310 5.71 2.29 -3.34
N LEU A 311 5.88 2.19 -4.67
CA LEU A 311 6.06 0.91 -5.38
C LEU A 311 7.38 0.21 -5.05
N GLY A 312 8.39 0.99 -4.66
CA GLY A 312 9.67 0.43 -4.22
C GLY A 312 9.80 0.35 -2.70
N ALA A 313 9.33 1.36 -1.97
CA ALA A 313 9.56 1.47 -0.53
C ALA A 313 8.89 0.37 0.30
N ILE A 314 7.87 -0.29 -0.21
CA ILE A 314 7.25 -1.44 0.46
C ILE A 314 8.18 -2.66 0.51
N VAL A 315 9.09 -2.81 -0.44
CA VAL A 315 9.97 -3.99 -0.54
C VAL A 315 10.88 -4.13 0.68
N PRO A 316 11.69 -3.12 1.09
CA PRO A 316 12.50 -3.22 2.29
C PRO A 316 11.64 -3.41 3.56
N ALA A 317 10.44 -2.84 3.63
CA ALA A 317 9.51 -3.09 4.74
C ALA A 317 9.10 -4.57 4.83
N GLN A 318 8.76 -5.19 3.71
CA GLN A 318 8.41 -6.62 3.65
C GLN A 318 9.59 -7.52 4.03
N LEU A 319 10.82 -7.17 3.62
CA LEU A 319 12.03 -7.89 4.00
C LEU A 319 12.28 -7.80 5.52
N ILE A 320 12.07 -6.62 6.12
CA ILE A 320 12.16 -6.42 7.58
C ILE A 320 11.12 -7.29 8.29
N VAL A 321 9.88 -7.27 7.84
CA VAL A 321 8.75 -8.00 8.47
C VAL A 321 8.99 -9.51 8.42
N GLU A 322 9.38 -10.05 7.27
CA GLU A 322 9.67 -11.48 7.11
C GLU A 322 10.83 -11.91 8.01
N ALA A 323 11.92 -11.16 8.00
CA ALA A 323 13.09 -11.47 8.82
C ALA A 323 12.80 -11.31 10.33
N LEU A 324 11.99 -10.33 10.74
CA LEU A 324 11.56 -10.13 12.12
C LEU A 324 10.67 -11.28 12.59
N ALA A 325 9.71 -11.73 11.80
CA ALA A 325 8.86 -12.87 12.14
C ALA A 325 9.70 -14.12 12.44
N ARG A 326 10.69 -14.41 11.57
CA ARG A 326 11.62 -15.52 11.82
C ARG A 326 12.49 -15.31 13.07
N ALA A 327 12.95 -14.09 13.31
CA ALA A 327 13.74 -13.77 14.52
C ALA A 327 12.91 -13.90 15.81
N LEU A 328 11.58 -13.81 15.71
CA LEU A 328 10.61 -14.03 16.80
C LEU A 328 10.11 -15.47 16.86
N GLU A 329 10.68 -16.38 16.04
CA GLU A 329 10.27 -17.79 15.94
C GLU A 329 8.78 -17.95 15.52
N LEU A 330 8.23 -16.98 14.77
CA LEU A 330 6.89 -17.01 14.20
C LEU A 330 6.91 -17.55 12.78
N ASP A 331 5.76 -18.07 12.34
CA ASP A 331 5.56 -18.50 10.94
C ASP A 331 5.06 -17.31 10.09
N PRO A 332 5.90 -16.69 9.23
CA PRO A 332 5.47 -15.56 8.41
C PRO A 332 4.48 -15.96 7.32
N ASP A 333 4.40 -17.25 6.98
CA ASP A 333 3.49 -17.74 5.94
C ASP A 333 2.06 -17.93 6.45
N ARG A 334 1.92 -18.24 7.75
CA ARG A 334 0.64 -18.56 8.41
C ARG A 334 0.54 -17.92 9.79
N PRO A 335 0.40 -16.61 9.87
CA PRO A 335 0.23 -15.93 11.15
C PRO A 335 -0.98 -16.46 11.91
N ARG A 336 -0.83 -16.56 13.23
CA ARG A 336 -1.86 -17.12 14.10
C ARG A 336 -3.17 -16.32 14.01
N GLY A 337 -4.27 -17.01 13.80
CA GLY A 337 -5.61 -16.43 13.80
C GLY A 337 -6.03 -15.75 12.49
N LEU A 338 -5.21 -15.85 11.46
CA LEU A 338 -5.52 -15.28 10.14
C LEU A 338 -5.73 -16.36 9.08
N ALA A 339 -6.54 -16.04 8.10
CA ALA A 339 -6.77 -16.82 6.89
C ALA A 339 -6.54 -15.94 5.66
N LYS A 340 -6.19 -16.56 4.52
CA LYS A 340 -5.91 -15.83 3.26
C LYS A 340 -7.13 -15.06 2.74
N VAL A 341 -8.32 -15.57 2.97
CA VAL A 341 -9.59 -14.87 2.69
C VAL A 341 -10.34 -14.72 4.00
N THR A 342 -10.68 -13.50 4.34
CA THR A 342 -11.38 -13.15 5.57
C THR A 342 -12.85 -12.90 5.28
N THR A 343 -13.75 -13.48 6.08
CA THR A 343 -15.18 -13.13 6.14
C THR A 343 -15.35 -11.99 7.15
N THR A 344 -15.90 -10.87 6.71
CA THR A 344 -16.07 -9.68 7.58
C THR A 344 -17.21 -9.88 8.57
N ASP A 345 -18.33 -10.46 8.10
CA ASP A 345 -19.49 -10.77 8.92
C ASP A 345 -19.65 -12.28 9.05
N PRO A 346 -19.92 -12.83 10.26
CA PRO A 346 -20.30 -14.21 10.40
C PRO A 346 -21.64 -14.42 9.68
N SER A 347 -21.71 -15.49 8.86
CA SER A 347 -22.93 -15.96 8.18
C SER A 347 -24.03 -16.34 9.19
#